data_f179e66ed51516f380239531d116d007
#
_entry.id   f179e66ed51516f380239531d116d007
#
_cell.length_a   1.000
_cell.length_b   1.000
_cell.length_c   1.000
_cell.angle_alpha   90.00
_cell.angle_beta   90.00
_cell.angle_gamma   90.00
#
_symmetry.space_group_name_H-M   'P 1'
#
loop_
_entity.id
_entity.type
_entity.pdbx_description
1 polymer ?
#
loop_
_entity_poly.entity_id
_entity_poly.type
_entity_poly.pdbx_seq_one_letter_code
_entity_poly.pdbx_strand_id
1 'polypeptide(L)'
;LLESYKTVLEKEMEAQNILKEAKEQSEKLKREAKEKAEEVYRKTYQEIIAQAKRKSIEIKEKAKMDAERDEQIFLKRAEKQRKKLLKDTKEKFSEAVNAVLQEILT
;
A
#
# COMPACT_ATOMS: atom_id res chain seq x y z
N LEU A 1 -38.43 17.84 -66.36
CA LEU A 1 -38.36 18.87 -65.30
C LEU A 1 -38.86 18.34 -63.94
N LEU A 2 -40.04 17.68 -63.96
CA LEU A 2 -40.56 17.13 -62.72
C LEU A 2 -39.77 15.97 -62.18
N GLU A 3 -39.25 15.08 -63.04
CA GLU A 3 -38.37 13.97 -62.65
C GLU A 3 -37.02 14.45 -62.15
N SER A 4 -36.46 15.49 -62.75
CA SER A 4 -35.21 16.10 -62.26
C SER A 4 -35.40 16.70 -60.88
N TYR A 5 -36.51 17.33 -60.61
CA TYR A 5 -36.86 17.89 -59.33
C TYR A 5 -37.00 16.79 -58.25
N LYS A 6 -37.69 15.70 -58.59
CA LYS A 6 -37.80 14.53 -57.71
C LYS A 6 -36.47 13.91 -57.40
N THR A 7 -35.61 13.77 -58.39
CA THR A 7 -34.25 13.23 -58.19
C THR A 7 -33.43 14.09 -57.27
N VAL A 8 -33.53 15.39 -57.40
CA VAL A 8 -32.82 16.33 -56.51
C VAL A 8 -33.33 16.20 -55.07
N LEU A 9 -34.65 16.11 -54.88
CA LEU A 9 -35.26 15.91 -53.57
C LEU A 9 -34.83 14.60 -52.92
N GLU A 10 -34.84 13.50 -53.69
CA GLU A 10 -34.39 12.19 -53.20
C GLU A 10 -32.94 12.22 -52.78
N LYS A 11 -32.07 12.84 -53.56
CA LYS A 11 -30.61 12.98 -53.21
C LYS A 11 -30.42 13.86 -52.00
N GLU A 12 -31.21 14.91 -51.84
CA GLU A 12 -31.17 15.78 -50.68
C GLU A 12 -31.61 15.02 -49.40
N MET A 13 -32.70 14.24 -49.52
CA MET A 13 -33.15 13.38 -48.40
C MET A 13 -32.14 12.30 -48.04
N GLU A 14 -31.49 11.66 -49.03
CA GLU A 14 -30.41 10.70 -48.78
C GLU A 14 -29.24 11.37 -48.06
N ALA A 15 -28.85 12.56 -48.49
CA ALA A 15 -27.77 13.31 -47.84
C ALA A 15 -28.10 13.65 -46.38
N GLN A 16 -29.33 14.09 -46.12
CA GLN A 16 -29.79 14.36 -44.76
C GLN A 16 -29.81 13.11 -43.90
N ASN A 17 -30.26 11.97 -44.44
CA ASN A 17 -30.25 10.70 -43.72
C ASN A 17 -28.83 10.23 -43.42
N ILE A 18 -27.89 10.37 -44.34
CA ILE A 18 -26.49 10.05 -44.13
C ILE A 18 -25.89 10.91 -43.00
N LEU A 19 -26.17 12.21 -43.00
CA LEU A 19 -25.73 13.13 -41.96
C LEU A 19 -26.33 12.76 -40.59
N LYS A 20 -27.60 12.42 -40.57
CA LYS A 20 -28.29 12.00 -39.35
C LYS A 20 -27.70 10.72 -38.77
N GLU A 21 -27.51 9.70 -39.61
CA GLU A 21 -26.86 8.44 -39.18
C GLU A 21 -25.43 8.64 -38.72
N ALA A 22 -24.65 9.44 -39.43
CA ALA A 22 -23.29 9.77 -39.03
C ALA A 22 -23.25 10.47 -37.68
N LYS A 23 -24.17 11.37 -37.43
CA LYS A 23 -24.30 12.08 -36.15
C LYS A 23 -24.69 11.11 -35.02
N GLU A 24 -25.67 10.24 -35.25
CA GLU A 24 -26.07 9.22 -34.28
C GLU A 24 -24.95 8.26 -33.95
N GLN A 25 -24.18 7.79 -34.94
CA GLN A 25 -23.04 6.94 -34.76
C GLN A 25 -21.93 7.65 -33.98
N SER A 26 -21.68 8.91 -34.30
CA SER A 26 -20.70 9.72 -33.56
C SER A 26 -21.06 9.86 -32.08
N GLU A 27 -22.33 10.14 -31.80
CA GLU A 27 -22.82 10.25 -30.42
C GLU A 27 -22.73 8.92 -29.67
N LYS A 28 -23.07 7.81 -30.35
CA LYS A 28 -22.95 6.47 -29.79
C LYS A 28 -21.51 6.12 -29.46
N LEU A 29 -20.58 6.39 -30.38
CA LEU A 29 -19.15 6.16 -30.16
C LEU A 29 -18.60 6.98 -28.98
N LYS A 30 -19.04 8.22 -28.86
CA LYS A 30 -18.65 9.09 -27.73
C LYS A 30 -19.13 8.52 -26.40
N ARG A 31 -20.38 8.05 -26.33
CA ARG A 31 -20.92 7.42 -25.12
C ARG A 31 -20.16 6.15 -24.77
N GLU A 32 -19.95 5.27 -25.74
CA GLU A 32 -19.20 4.02 -25.55
C GLU A 32 -17.78 4.30 -25.07
N ALA A 33 -17.10 5.27 -25.67
CA ALA A 33 -15.76 5.67 -25.26
C ALA A 33 -15.74 6.23 -23.83
N LYS A 34 -16.74 7.04 -23.48
CA LYS A 34 -16.88 7.58 -22.13
C LYS A 34 -17.12 6.48 -21.09
N GLU A 35 -18.06 5.58 -21.37
CA GLU A 35 -18.37 4.45 -20.49
C GLU A 35 -17.15 3.55 -20.28
N LYS A 36 -16.43 3.27 -21.37
CA LYS A 36 -15.21 2.47 -21.32
C LYS A 36 -14.10 3.15 -20.51
N ALA A 37 -13.93 4.45 -20.69
CA ALA A 37 -12.98 5.24 -19.92
C ALA A 37 -13.34 5.25 -18.43
N GLU A 38 -14.60 5.40 -18.08
CA GLU A 38 -15.08 5.33 -16.70
C GLU A 38 -14.87 3.95 -16.08
N GLU A 39 -15.08 2.89 -16.83
CA GLU A 39 -14.83 1.53 -16.39
C GLU A 39 -13.35 1.26 -16.13
N VAL A 40 -12.49 1.67 -17.05
CA VAL A 40 -11.02 1.54 -16.90
C VAL A 40 -10.55 2.35 -15.70
N TYR A 41 -11.03 3.57 -15.55
CA TYR A 41 -10.70 4.41 -14.39
C TYR A 41 -11.09 3.74 -13.07
N ARG A 42 -12.30 3.21 -12.99
CA ARG A 42 -12.80 2.53 -11.79
C ARG A 42 -11.97 1.29 -11.45
N LYS A 43 -11.69 0.45 -12.44
CA LYS A 43 -10.85 -0.75 -12.26
C LYS A 43 -9.44 -0.39 -11.79
N THR A 44 -8.83 0.58 -12.45
CA THR A 44 -7.48 1.04 -12.09
C THR A 44 -7.45 1.61 -10.68
N TYR A 45 -8.45 2.40 -10.32
CA TYR A 45 -8.59 2.94 -8.97
C TYR A 45 -8.70 1.82 -7.92
N GLN A 46 -9.56 0.83 -8.18
CA GLN A 46 -9.72 -0.33 -7.28
C GLN A 46 -8.43 -1.13 -7.13
N GLU A 47 -7.70 -1.34 -8.21
CA GLU A 47 -6.41 -2.03 -8.20
C GLU A 47 -5.37 -1.27 -7.38
N ILE A 48 -5.27 0.04 -7.57
CA ILE A 48 -4.35 0.89 -6.81
C ILE A 48 -4.68 0.85 -5.32
N ILE A 49 -5.95 0.95 -4.95
CA ILE A 49 -6.38 0.86 -3.55
C ILE A 49 -6.06 -0.52 -2.97
N ALA A 50 -6.33 -1.60 -3.72
CA ALA A 50 -6.02 -2.95 -3.28
C ALA A 50 -4.51 -3.16 -3.07
N GLN A 51 -3.68 -2.67 -3.97
CA GLN A 51 -2.22 -2.69 -3.84
C GLN A 51 -1.74 -1.88 -2.65
N ALA A 52 -2.29 -0.68 -2.45
CA ALA A 52 -1.95 0.17 -1.32
C ALA A 52 -2.29 -0.50 0.02
N LYS A 53 -3.45 -1.15 0.11
CA LYS A 53 -3.85 -1.90 1.30
C LYS A 53 -2.91 -3.07 1.58
N ARG A 54 -2.56 -3.85 0.57
CA ARG A 54 -1.60 -4.96 0.71
C ARG A 54 -0.25 -4.48 1.18
N LYS A 55 0.25 -3.41 0.57
CA LYS A 55 1.53 -2.81 0.94
C LYS A 55 1.52 -2.27 2.37
N SER A 56 0.41 -1.65 2.78
CA SER A 56 0.21 -1.20 4.16
C SER A 56 0.28 -2.36 5.16
N ILE A 57 -0.37 -3.49 4.85
CA ILE A 57 -0.34 -4.69 5.68
C ILE A 57 1.08 -5.26 5.78
N GLU A 58 1.78 -5.36 4.65
CA GLU A 58 3.17 -5.83 4.61
C GLU A 58 4.10 -4.95 5.46
N ILE A 59 3.96 -3.63 5.35
CA ILE A 59 4.75 -2.68 6.14
C ILE A 59 4.45 -2.85 7.63
N LYS A 60 3.20 -2.99 8.01
CA LYS A 60 2.79 -3.21 9.41
C LYS A 60 3.34 -4.51 9.97
N GLU A 61 3.25 -5.60 9.22
CA GLU A 61 3.78 -6.89 9.62
C GLU A 61 5.30 -6.86 9.77
N LYS A 62 5.99 -6.23 8.82
CA LYS A 62 7.44 -6.06 8.90
C LYS A 62 7.85 -5.22 10.11
N ALA A 63 7.17 -4.12 10.35
CA ALA A 63 7.41 -3.27 11.51
C ALA A 63 7.20 -4.04 12.82
N LYS A 64 6.14 -4.87 12.89
CA LYS A 64 5.86 -5.73 14.04
C LYS A 64 6.97 -6.76 14.26
N MET A 65 7.40 -7.43 13.20
CA MET A 65 8.50 -8.41 13.27
C MET A 65 9.82 -7.76 13.69
N ASP A 66 10.13 -6.59 13.16
CA ASP A 66 11.32 -5.83 13.52
C ASP A 66 11.27 -5.40 14.99
N ALA A 67 10.12 -4.93 15.47
CA ALA A 67 9.92 -4.57 16.86
C ALA A 67 10.07 -5.78 17.81
N GLU A 68 9.50 -6.93 17.45
CA GLU A 68 9.62 -8.17 18.22
C GLU A 68 11.09 -8.64 18.27
N ARG A 69 11.81 -8.51 17.17
CA ARG A 69 13.25 -8.83 17.13
C ARG A 69 14.05 -7.90 18.02
N ASP A 70 13.80 -6.61 17.95
CA ASP A 70 14.49 -5.62 18.78
C ASP A 70 14.18 -5.83 20.26
N GLU A 71 12.94 -6.18 20.59
CA GLU A 71 12.55 -6.55 21.94
C GLU A 71 13.34 -7.76 22.45
N GLN A 72 13.48 -8.81 21.64
CA GLN A 72 14.26 -9.99 22.02
C GLN A 72 15.72 -9.66 22.22
N ILE A 73 16.31 -8.84 21.39
CA ILE A 73 17.70 -8.38 21.53
C ILE A 73 17.85 -7.59 22.82
N PHE A 74 16.93 -6.68 23.09
CA PHE A 74 16.93 -5.87 24.30
C PHE A 74 16.83 -6.73 25.56
N LEU A 75 15.91 -7.71 25.59
CA LEU A 75 15.72 -8.62 26.72
C LEU A 75 16.98 -9.48 26.96
N LYS A 76 17.61 -9.97 25.92
CA LYS A 76 18.87 -10.72 26.05
C LYS A 76 19.99 -9.87 26.63
N ARG A 77 20.11 -8.63 26.19
CA ARG A 77 21.12 -7.69 26.75
C ARG A 77 20.83 -7.36 28.21
N ALA A 78 19.57 -7.11 28.55
CA ALA A 78 19.17 -6.84 29.91
C ALA A 78 19.47 -8.03 30.83
N GLU A 79 19.21 -9.26 30.39
CA GLU A 79 19.48 -10.47 31.12
C GLU A 79 21.00 -10.67 31.32
N LYS A 80 21.80 -10.41 30.28
CA LYS A 80 23.27 -10.44 30.39
C LYS A 80 23.78 -9.43 31.41
N GLN A 81 23.28 -8.21 31.38
CA GLN A 81 23.67 -7.16 32.33
C GLN A 81 23.24 -7.53 33.75
N ARG A 82 22.06 -8.11 33.93
CA ARG A 82 21.57 -8.57 35.21
C ARG A 82 22.53 -9.63 35.82
N LYS A 83 22.91 -10.63 35.04
CA LYS A 83 23.82 -11.69 35.47
C LYS A 83 25.20 -11.13 35.82
N LYS A 84 25.72 -10.24 35.01
CA LYS A 84 26.99 -9.57 35.27
C LYS A 84 26.94 -8.75 36.57
N LEU A 85 25.88 -7.99 36.76
CA LEU A 85 25.69 -7.19 37.97
C LEU A 85 25.64 -8.06 39.22
N LEU A 86 24.90 -9.18 39.16
CA LEU A 86 24.85 -10.14 40.28
C LEU A 86 26.21 -10.76 40.58
N LYS A 87 26.95 -11.14 39.56
CA LYS A 87 28.30 -11.68 39.74
C LYS A 87 29.25 -10.67 40.38
N ASP A 88 29.27 -9.44 39.84
CA ASP A 88 30.11 -8.36 40.36
C ASP A 88 29.75 -8.01 41.82
N THR A 89 28.45 -8.01 42.13
CA THR A 89 27.97 -7.76 43.50
C THR A 89 28.41 -8.87 44.46
N LYS A 90 28.33 -10.13 44.06
CA LYS A 90 28.80 -11.26 44.87
C LYS A 90 30.32 -11.22 45.12
N GLU A 91 31.09 -10.91 44.08
CA GLU A 91 32.53 -10.76 44.18
C GLU A 91 32.92 -9.64 45.14
N LYS A 92 32.31 -8.49 45.03
CA LYS A 92 32.53 -7.35 45.91
C LYS A 92 32.12 -7.65 47.36
N PHE A 93 31.01 -8.33 47.54
CA PHE A 93 30.55 -8.76 48.85
C PHE A 93 31.56 -9.72 49.50
N SER A 94 32.03 -10.72 48.75
CA SER A 94 33.06 -11.65 49.22
C SER A 94 34.39 -10.97 49.59
N GLU A 95 34.82 -10.03 48.78
CA GLU A 95 36.02 -9.22 49.03
C GLU A 95 35.85 -8.38 50.30
N ALA A 96 34.71 -7.75 50.49
CA ALA A 96 34.42 -6.97 51.69
C ALA A 96 34.40 -7.85 52.93
N VAL A 97 33.78 -9.01 52.89
CA VAL A 97 33.78 -9.97 54.00
C VAL A 97 35.16 -10.43 54.32
N ASN A 98 35.97 -10.81 53.31
CA ASN A 98 37.38 -11.24 53.54
C ASN A 98 38.22 -10.12 54.10
N ALA A 99 38.06 -8.89 53.66
CA ALA A 99 38.78 -7.75 54.21
C ALA A 99 38.49 -7.53 55.70
N VAL A 100 37.20 -7.63 56.08
CA VAL A 100 36.80 -7.54 57.50
C VAL A 100 37.37 -8.68 58.32
N LEU A 101 37.32 -9.92 57.82
CA LEU A 101 37.86 -11.08 58.47
C LEU A 101 39.38 -10.97 58.69
N GLN A 102 40.13 -10.53 57.70
CA GLN A 102 41.52 -10.30 57.80
C GLN A 102 41.92 -9.27 58.89
N GLU A 103 41.14 -8.18 58.94
CA GLU A 103 41.35 -7.13 59.92
C GLU A 103 41.04 -7.61 61.36
N ILE A 104 40.07 -8.47 61.54
CA ILE A 104 39.73 -9.06 62.83
C ILE A 104 40.77 -10.09 63.25
N LEU A 105 41.35 -10.86 62.33
CA LEU A 105 42.30 -11.95 62.61
C LEU A 105 43.77 -11.51 62.79
N THR A 106 44.04 -10.28 62.35
CA THR A 106 45.37 -9.68 62.58
C THR A 106 45.34 -8.78 63.78
#